data_eaebc045b5521386818457ade414cc65
#
_entry.id   eaebc045b5521386818457ade414cc65
#
_cell.length_a   1.000
_cell.length_b   1.000
_cell.length_c   1.000
_cell.angle_alpha   90.00
_cell.angle_beta   90.00
_cell.angle_gamma   90.00
#
_symmetry.space_group_name_H-M   'P 1'
#
loop_
_entity.id
_entity.type
_entity.pdbx_description
1 polymer ?
#
loop_
_entity_poly.entity_id
_entity_poly.type
_entity_poly.pdbx_seq_one_letter_code
_entity_poly.pdbx_strand_id
1 'polypeptide(L)'
;MTKRYFVLAVILQFSILSFAQKAPQAVIEQGTLEGINLSSGVATYRGIPFAMPPVGKLRWSAPLPPIKWKGVRKADKFGNNPMQKAVFGDMNFRAEKMSEDCLYLNVWTPAKSPTDKLPVLVYFYGGGFVAGDGSENRYDGEALAKKGIVAVTLNYRLGIFGFFAHPELTKESPNKSSGNYGLLDQNAALLW
;
A
#
# COMPACT_ATOMS: atom_id res chain seq x y z
N MET A 1 57.55 -24.50 46.34
CA MET A 1 56.94 -25.22 45.24
C MET A 1 55.55 -24.62 44.98
N THR A 2 55.43 -23.73 44.03
CA THR A 2 54.17 -23.01 43.70
C THR A 2 53.55 -23.65 42.45
N LYS A 3 52.42 -24.37 42.63
CA LYS A 3 51.63 -24.94 41.49
C LYS A 3 50.85 -23.84 40.82
N ARG A 4 51.17 -23.50 39.56
CA ARG A 4 50.37 -22.62 38.69
C ARG A 4 49.25 -23.44 38.03
N TYR A 5 47.99 -23.12 38.34
CA TYR A 5 46.83 -23.68 37.64
C TYR A 5 46.58 -22.81 36.38
N PHE A 6 46.75 -23.42 35.21
CA PHE A 6 46.34 -22.85 33.93
C PHE A 6 44.83 -23.11 33.78
N VAL A 7 44.03 -22.05 33.89
CA VAL A 7 42.61 -22.12 33.56
C VAL A 7 42.46 -21.88 32.08
N LEU A 8 42.13 -22.91 31.32
CA LEU A 8 41.80 -22.82 29.90
C LEU A 8 40.35 -22.34 29.77
N ALA A 9 40.14 -21.06 29.47
CA ALA A 9 38.83 -20.53 29.15
C ALA A 9 38.48 -20.90 27.68
N VAL A 10 37.65 -21.94 27.52
CA VAL A 10 37.05 -22.28 26.22
C VAL A 10 35.93 -21.28 25.95
N ILE A 11 36.19 -20.29 25.14
CA ILE A 11 35.17 -19.38 24.63
C ILE A 11 34.37 -20.12 23.54
N LEU A 12 33.19 -20.63 23.90
CA LEU A 12 32.25 -21.21 22.97
C LEU A 12 31.66 -20.06 22.14
N GLN A 13 32.15 -19.84 20.92
CA GLN A 13 31.53 -18.93 19.95
C GLN A 13 30.26 -19.58 19.43
N PHE A 14 29.14 -19.25 20.04
CA PHE A 14 27.82 -19.49 19.41
C PHE A 14 27.68 -18.53 18.23
N SER A 15 27.99 -19.01 17.04
CA SER A 15 27.61 -18.35 15.80
C SER A 15 26.07 -18.41 15.72
N ILE A 16 25.40 -17.33 16.13
CA ILE A 16 23.97 -17.15 15.90
C ILE A 16 23.82 -16.98 14.38
N LEU A 17 23.51 -18.08 13.68
CA LEU A 17 23.06 -18.02 12.30
C LEU A 17 21.72 -17.30 12.30
N SER A 18 21.75 -15.98 12.14
CA SER A 18 20.57 -15.18 11.86
C SER A 18 20.07 -15.56 10.47
N PHE A 19 19.12 -16.50 10.41
CA PHE A 19 18.40 -16.74 9.17
C PHE A 19 17.57 -15.48 8.87
N ALA A 20 18.10 -14.61 8.01
CA ALA A 20 17.31 -13.52 7.48
C ALA A 20 16.09 -14.12 6.80
N GLN A 21 14.92 -13.94 7.38
CA GLN A 21 13.68 -14.45 6.80
C GLN A 21 13.51 -13.81 5.42
N LYS A 22 13.41 -14.66 4.37
CA LYS A 22 13.24 -14.19 3.00
C LYS A 22 12.01 -13.27 2.92
N ALA A 23 12.18 -12.11 2.28
CA ALA A 23 11.08 -11.18 2.07
C ALA A 23 9.93 -11.87 1.31
N PRO A 24 8.66 -11.64 1.68
CA PRO A 24 7.53 -12.28 1.05
C PRO A 24 7.37 -11.74 -0.37
N GLN A 25 7.16 -12.63 -1.34
CA GLN A 25 6.90 -12.26 -2.72
C GLN A 25 5.52 -12.72 -3.16
N ALA A 26 4.86 -11.89 -3.97
CA ALA A 26 3.58 -12.19 -4.58
C ALA A 26 3.65 -11.91 -6.08
N VAL A 27 3.16 -12.85 -6.90
CA VAL A 27 3.03 -12.67 -8.35
C VAL A 27 1.61 -12.22 -8.63
N ILE A 28 1.47 -11.07 -9.27
CA ILE A 28 0.22 -10.46 -9.68
C ILE A 28 0.23 -10.24 -11.20
N GLU A 29 -0.89 -9.83 -11.78
CA GLU A 29 -1.00 -9.62 -13.22
C GLU A 29 0.03 -8.60 -13.76
N GLN A 30 0.37 -7.60 -12.97
CA GLN A 30 1.29 -6.52 -13.35
C GLN A 30 2.77 -6.90 -13.21
N GLY A 31 3.11 -7.93 -12.43
CA GLY A 31 4.48 -8.38 -12.17
C GLY A 31 4.67 -8.98 -10.79
N THR A 32 5.90 -9.09 -10.33
CA THR A 32 6.21 -9.61 -8.99
C THR A 32 6.38 -8.47 -7.99
N LEU A 33 5.77 -8.60 -6.82
CA LEU A 33 5.93 -7.72 -5.67
C LEU A 33 6.83 -8.37 -4.63
N GLU A 34 7.61 -7.57 -3.91
CA GLU A 34 8.33 -7.97 -2.71
C GLU A 34 7.92 -7.06 -1.55
N GLY A 35 7.31 -7.66 -0.54
CA GLY A 35 6.80 -6.98 0.64
C GLY A 35 7.70 -7.12 1.86
N ILE A 36 7.11 -7.00 3.04
CA ILE A 36 7.76 -7.10 4.35
C ILE A 36 7.05 -8.17 5.19
N ASN A 37 7.81 -8.99 5.90
CA ASN A 37 7.28 -9.80 6.99
C ASN A 37 7.30 -8.95 8.27
N LEU A 38 6.14 -8.78 8.90
CA LEU A 38 6.02 -8.18 10.22
C LEU A 38 6.42 -9.20 11.31
N SER A 39 6.80 -8.72 12.48
CA SER A 39 7.16 -9.58 13.62
C SER A 39 6.03 -10.52 14.05
N SER A 40 4.80 -10.17 13.76
CA SER A 40 3.61 -11.01 13.97
C SER A 40 3.48 -12.19 12.99
N GLY A 41 4.32 -12.29 11.96
CA GLY A 41 4.22 -13.25 10.88
C GLY A 41 3.23 -12.89 9.77
N VAL A 42 2.61 -11.71 9.84
CA VAL A 42 1.80 -11.12 8.77
C VAL A 42 2.73 -10.59 7.68
N ALA A 43 2.42 -10.88 6.42
CA ALA A 43 3.07 -10.23 5.29
C ALA A 43 2.32 -8.94 4.94
N THR A 44 3.06 -7.87 4.60
CA THR A 44 2.47 -6.61 4.12
C THR A 44 3.14 -6.17 2.84
N TYR A 45 2.31 -5.66 1.92
CA TYR A 45 2.72 -5.06 0.65
C TYR A 45 2.15 -3.65 0.59
N ARG A 46 3.00 -2.64 0.47
CA ARG A 46 2.62 -1.23 0.56
C ARG A 46 2.97 -0.50 -0.72
N GLY A 47 2.16 0.49 -1.11
CA GLY A 47 2.41 1.31 -2.29
C GLY A 47 2.32 0.54 -3.60
N ILE A 48 1.34 -0.37 -3.72
CA ILE A 48 1.08 -1.10 -4.95
C ILE A 48 0.25 -0.21 -5.88
N PRO A 49 0.72 0.12 -7.10
CA PRO A 49 -0.08 0.90 -8.03
C PRO A 49 -1.24 0.05 -8.57
N PHE A 50 -2.46 0.53 -8.41
CA PHE A 50 -3.65 -0.10 -8.98
C PHE A 50 -4.17 0.59 -10.24
N ALA A 51 -3.61 1.78 -10.56
CA ALA A 51 -3.89 2.52 -11.78
C ALA A 51 -2.65 3.29 -12.24
N MET A 52 -2.67 3.80 -13.47
CA MET A 52 -1.66 4.74 -13.95
C MET A 52 -1.70 6.03 -13.16
N PRO A 53 -0.54 6.72 -12.94
CA PRO A 53 -0.51 8.03 -12.30
C PRO A 53 -1.44 9.03 -13.01
N PRO A 54 -2.43 9.63 -12.31
CA PRO A 54 -3.38 10.57 -12.91
C PRO A 54 -2.78 11.99 -13.02
N VAL A 55 -1.67 12.11 -13.71
CA VAL A 55 -0.89 13.34 -13.85
C VAL A 55 -0.93 13.91 -15.27
N GLY A 56 -0.70 15.20 -15.42
CA GLY A 56 -0.65 15.88 -16.72
C GLY A 56 -1.96 15.67 -17.49
N LYS A 57 -1.90 15.04 -18.66
CA LYS A 57 -3.08 14.78 -19.52
C LYS A 57 -4.07 13.80 -18.92
N LEU A 58 -3.67 13.01 -17.91
CA LEU A 58 -4.54 12.06 -17.21
C LEU A 58 -5.21 12.67 -15.97
N ARG A 59 -4.84 13.90 -15.59
CA ARG A 59 -5.59 14.64 -14.56
C ARG A 59 -7.03 14.78 -15.02
N TRP A 60 -7.99 14.56 -14.15
CA TRP A 60 -9.43 14.59 -14.49
C TRP A 60 -9.87 13.64 -15.61
N SER A 61 -9.15 12.53 -15.74
CA SER A 61 -9.57 11.39 -16.57
C SER A 61 -9.95 10.20 -15.71
N ALA A 62 -10.73 9.28 -16.23
CA ALA A 62 -10.95 7.99 -15.59
C ALA A 62 -9.60 7.27 -15.36
N PRO A 63 -9.44 6.52 -14.27
CA PRO A 63 -8.22 5.77 -14.04
C PRO A 63 -7.99 4.74 -15.14
N LEU A 64 -6.75 4.62 -15.58
CA LEU A 64 -6.31 3.63 -16.55
C LEU A 64 -5.61 2.47 -15.82
N PRO A 65 -5.62 1.24 -16.37
CA PRO A 65 -4.92 0.11 -15.78
C PRO A 65 -3.45 0.41 -15.50
N PRO A 66 -2.88 -0.13 -14.40
CA PRO A 66 -1.48 0.11 -14.05
C PRO A 66 -0.53 -0.50 -15.07
N ILE A 67 0.64 0.13 -15.23
CA ILE A 67 1.67 -0.36 -16.14
C ILE A 67 2.31 -1.63 -15.58
N LYS A 68 2.43 -2.67 -16.41
CA LYS A 68 3.16 -3.89 -16.05
C LYS A 68 4.67 -3.61 -15.96
N TRP A 69 5.33 -4.28 -15.02
CA TRP A 69 6.77 -4.15 -14.82
C TRP A 69 7.50 -5.49 -14.96
N LYS A 70 8.79 -5.42 -15.30
CA LYS A 70 9.69 -6.57 -15.30
C LYS A 70 10.43 -6.68 -13.97
N GLY A 71 10.74 -7.91 -13.56
CA GLY A 71 11.48 -8.17 -12.32
C GLY A 71 10.61 -7.99 -11.07
N VAL A 72 11.28 -7.71 -9.96
CA VAL A 72 10.65 -7.60 -8.64
C VAL A 72 10.52 -6.13 -8.25
N ARG A 73 9.29 -5.67 -7.99
CA ARG A 73 8.99 -4.35 -7.45
C ARG A 73 8.94 -4.40 -5.92
N LYS A 74 9.71 -3.54 -5.27
CA LYS A 74 9.61 -3.35 -3.81
C LYS A 74 8.25 -2.74 -3.47
N ALA A 75 7.57 -3.36 -2.51
CA ALA A 75 6.29 -2.93 -1.94
C ALA A 75 6.43 -2.80 -0.42
N ASP A 76 7.46 -2.09 0.01
CA ASP A 76 7.88 -1.93 1.41
C ASP A 76 7.57 -0.54 1.97
N LYS A 77 7.17 0.42 1.12
CA LYS A 77 6.81 1.80 1.50
C LYS A 77 5.42 2.15 1.02
N PHE A 78 4.72 2.99 1.79
CA PHE A 78 3.44 3.55 1.33
C PHE A 78 3.64 4.42 0.10
N GLY A 79 2.64 4.43 -0.79
CA GLY A 79 2.58 5.38 -1.90
C GLY A 79 2.34 6.82 -1.43
N ASN A 80 2.35 7.77 -2.36
CA ASN A 80 2.14 9.17 -2.00
C ASN A 80 0.71 9.42 -1.51
N ASN A 81 0.54 10.38 -0.58
CA ASN A 81 -0.77 10.90 -0.21
C ASN A 81 -1.45 11.57 -1.40
N PRO A 82 -2.78 11.49 -1.52
CA PRO A 82 -3.54 12.35 -2.43
C PRO A 82 -3.33 13.84 -2.11
N MET A 83 -3.40 14.68 -3.15
CA MET A 83 -3.36 16.15 -3.00
C MET A 83 -4.52 16.61 -2.12
N GLN A 84 -4.21 17.22 -0.98
CA GLN A 84 -5.17 17.65 0.04
C GLN A 84 -4.62 18.77 0.91
N LYS A 85 -5.49 19.43 1.66
CA LYS A 85 -5.09 20.33 2.76
C LYS A 85 -5.23 19.59 4.09
N ALA A 86 -4.44 19.97 5.08
CA ALA A 86 -4.61 19.50 6.46
C ALA A 86 -5.85 20.17 7.06
N VAL A 87 -7.00 19.51 6.94
CA VAL A 87 -8.29 20.02 7.45
C VAL A 87 -8.71 19.39 8.78
N PHE A 88 -8.12 18.24 9.12
CA PHE A 88 -8.35 17.52 10.39
C PHE A 88 -7.02 17.37 11.13
N GLY A 89 -6.95 17.89 12.36
CA GLY A 89 -5.70 17.94 13.13
C GLY A 89 -5.24 16.59 13.72
N ASP A 90 -6.09 15.57 13.66
CA ASP A 90 -5.83 14.22 14.21
C ASP A 90 -5.39 13.19 13.16
N MET A 91 -5.33 13.57 11.88
CA MET A 91 -4.85 12.70 10.80
C MET A 91 -3.32 12.61 10.81
N ASN A 92 -2.80 11.39 10.81
CA ASN A 92 -1.36 11.11 10.80
C ASN A 92 -1.02 10.07 9.73
N PHE A 93 -0.40 10.53 8.65
CA PHE A 93 -0.07 9.72 7.48
C PHE A 93 1.38 9.23 7.54
N ARG A 94 1.61 7.98 7.12
CA ARG A 94 2.94 7.37 7.01
C ARG A 94 3.55 7.52 5.61
N ALA A 95 2.79 8.01 4.64
CA ALA A 95 3.31 8.35 3.32
C ALA A 95 4.31 9.51 3.40
N GLU A 96 5.40 9.44 2.62
CA GLU A 96 6.50 10.39 2.71
C GLU A 96 6.17 11.77 2.13
N LYS A 97 5.28 11.83 1.13
CA LYS A 97 4.93 13.07 0.43
C LYS A 97 3.54 13.02 -0.18
N MET A 98 3.03 14.19 -0.52
CA MET A 98 1.79 14.41 -1.25
C MET A 98 2.06 14.52 -2.75
N SER A 99 1.20 13.91 -3.59
CA SER A 99 1.33 13.96 -5.04
C SER A 99 -0.01 13.70 -5.73
N GLU A 100 -0.17 14.17 -6.97
CA GLU A 100 -1.23 13.69 -7.85
C GLU A 100 -1.05 12.21 -8.22
N ASP A 101 0.21 11.73 -8.33
CA ASP A 101 0.52 10.30 -8.42
C ASP A 101 0.28 9.63 -7.06
N CYS A 102 -0.97 9.26 -6.80
CA CYS A 102 -1.44 8.76 -5.50
C CYS A 102 -2.25 7.46 -5.56
N LEU A 103 -2.50 6.89 -6.74
CA LEU A 103 -3.37 5.72 -6.91
C LEU A 103 -2.66 4.42 -6.53
N TYR A 104 -2.47 4.26 -5.23
CA TYR A 104 -1.80 3.12 -4.60
C TYR A 104 -2.71 2.45 -3.58
N LEU A 105 -2.54 1.15 -3.41
CA LEU A 105 -3.16 0.36 -2.35
C LEU A 105 -2.10 -0.36 -1.50
N ASN A 106 -2.53 -0.81 -0.33
CA ASN A 106 -1.71 -1.53 0.62
C ASN A 106 -2.45 -2.79 1.05
N VAL A 107 -1.71 -3.89 1.24
CA VAL A 107 -2.27 -5.19 1.62
C VAL A 107 -1.55 -5.72 2.85
N TRP A 108 -2.30 -6.23 3.82
CA TRP A 108 -1.82 -7.05 4.94
C TRP A 108 -2.48 -8.41 4.84
N THR A 109 -1.67 -9.47 4.84
CA THR A 109 -2.19 -10.83 4.66
C THR A 109 -1.51 -11.83 5.61
N PRO A 110 -2.27 -12.69 6.26
CA PRO A 110 -1.74 -13.82 7.01
C PRO A 110 -1.54 -15.05 6.12
N ALA A 111 -1.95 -15.02 4.85
CA ALA A 111 -1.88 -16.13 3.92
C ALA A 111 -0.46 -16.69 3.81
N LYS A 112 -0.35 -18.01 3.77
CA LYS A 112 0.92 -18.73 3.59
C LYS A 112 1.03 -19.33 2.19
N SER A 113 -0.08 -19.41 1.48
CA SER A 113 -0.17 -19.94 0.12
C SER A 113 -1.05 -19.03 -0.74
N PRO A 114 -0.78 -18.90 -2.05
CA PRO A 114 -1.66 -18.20 -2.98
C PRO A 114 -3.03 -18.89 -3.16
N THR A 115 -3.18 -20.10 -2.66
CA THR A 115 -4.44 -20.86 -2.67
C THR A 115 -5.30 -20.66 -1.41
N ASP A 116 -4.80 -19.93 -0.41
CA ASP A 116 -5.55 -19.63 0.80
C ASP A 116 -6.71 -18.69 0.46
N LYS A 117 -7.94 -19.17 0.65
CA LYS A 117 -9.16 -18.41 0.37
C LYS A 117 -9.63 -17.69 1.64
N LEU A 118 -8.94 -16.61 1.99
CA LEU A 118 -9.26 -15.83 3.18
C LEU A 118 -10.27 -14.71 2.84
N PRO A 119 -11.11 -14.31 3.80
CA PRO A 119 -11.98 -13.16 3.61
C PRO A 119 -11.13 -11.89 3.40
N VAL A 120 -11.60 -11.00 2.53
CA VAL A 120 -10.94 -9.74 2.21
C VAL A 120 -11.79 -8.58 2.72
N LEU A 121 -11.17 -7.66 3.46
CA LEU A 121 -11.77 -6.41 3.87
C LEU A 121 -11.07 -5.27 3.13
N VAL A 122 -11.82 -4.56 2.29
CA VAL A 122 -11.34 -3.35 1.60
C VAL A 122 -11.86 -2.12 2.33
N TYR A 123 -10.95 -1.25 2.76
CA TYR A 123 -11.27 -0.06 3.51
C TYR A 123 -11.08 1.22 2.69
N PHE A 124 -12.14 1.98 2.55
CA PHE A 124 -12.14 3.33 1.99
C PHE A 124 -12.17 4.33 3.13
N TYR A 125 -11.12 5.13 3.27
CA TYR A 125 -11.05 6.11 4.35
C TYR A 125 -12.08 7.23 4.19
N GLY A 126 -12.55 7.74 5.33
CA GLY A 126 -13.41 8.91 5.40
C GLY A 126 -12.60 10.21 5.32
N GLY A 127 -13.31 11.35 5.34
CA GLY A 127 -12.72 12.69 5.31
C GLY A 127 -13.43 13.63 4.35
N GLY A 128 -14.70 13.33 4.03
CA GLY A 128 -15.58 14.18 3.21
C GLY A 128 -15.08 14.38 1.78
N PHE A 129 -14.32 13.44 1.23
CA PHE A 129 -13.66 13.53 -0.08
C PHE A 129 -12.65 14.67 -0.23
N VAL A 130 -12.24 15.31 0.87
CA VAL A 130 -11.28 16.44 0.87
C VAL A 130 -9.97 16.12 1.57
N ALA A 131 -9.95 15.12 2.46
CA ALA A 131 -8.76 14.69 3.17
C ALA A 131 -8.81 13.18 3.47
N GLY A 132 -7.66 12.59 3.74
CA GLY A 132 -7.48 11.20 4.12
C GLY A 132 -6.38 10.51 3.33
N ASP A 133 -5.93 9.34 3.83
CA ASP A 133 -4.89 8.53 3.21
C ASP A 133 -4.94 7.10 3.74
N GLY A 134 -4.75 6.12 2.87
CA GLY A 134 -4.72 4.70 3.21
C GLY A 134 -3.51 4.28 4.05
N SER A 135 -2.54 5.17 4.28
CA SER A 135 -1.36 4.92 5.11
C SER A 135 -1.56 5.32 6.58
N GLU A 136 -2.72 5.89 6.95
CA GLU A 136 -2.97 6.33 8.31
C GLU A 136 -2.85 5.18 9.33
N ASN A 137 -2.21 5.45 10.48
CA ASN A 137 -1.95 4.43 11.51
C ASN A 137 -3.24 3.75 12.00
N ARG A 138 -4.35 4.49 12.08
CA ARG A 138 -5.66 3.96 12.50
C ARG A 138 -6.22 2.89 11.57
N TYR A 139 -5.74 2.86 10.32
CA TYR A 139 -6.21 1.94 9.29
C TYR A 139 -5.22 0.79 9.02
N ASP A 140 -4.22 0.62 9.90
CA ASP A 140 -3.26 -0.47 9.77
C ASP A 140 -3.95 -1.83 9.82
N GLY A 141 -3.71 -2.64 8.79
CA GLY A 141 -4.41 -3.91 8.60
C GLY A 141 -3.83 -5.08 9.39
N GLU A 142 -2.72 -4.90 10.13
CA GLU A 142 -2.06 -6.02 10.84
C GLU A 142 -2.99 -6.71 11.84
N ALA A 143 -3.76 -5.93 12.60
CA ALA A 143 -4.67 -6.47 13.60
C ALA A 143 -5.77 -7.34 12.98
N LEU A 144 -6.28 -6.96 11.81
CA LEU A 144 -7.26 -7.76 11.04
C LEU A 144 -6.60 -9.00 10.43
N ALA A 145 -5.39 -8.85 9.88
CA ALA A 145 -4.64 -9.96 9.31
C ALA A 145 -4.32 -11.03 10.37
N LYS A 146 -3.99 -10.67 11.60
CA LYS A 146 -3.82 -11.60 12.72
C LYS A 146 -5.10 -12.38 13.06
N LYS A 147 -6.27 -11.91 12.63
CA LYS A 147 -7.57 -12.62 12.78
C LYS A 147 -7.96 -13.44 11.55
N GLY A 148 -7.06 -13.60 10.58
CA GLY A 148 -7.31 -14.40 9.38
C GLY A 148 -7.98 -13.64 8.23
N ILE A 149 -7.97 -12.30 8.25
CA ILE A 149 -8.59 -11.44 7.24
C ILE A 149 -7.49 -10.78 6.41
N VAL A 150 -7.60 -10.80 5.08
CA VAL A 150 -6.77 -9.95 4.22
C VAL A 150 -7.32 -8.53 4.29
N ALA A 151 -6.52 -7.59 4.82
CA ALA A 151 -6.90 -6.19 4.90
C ALA A 151 -6.28 -5.40 3.75
N VAL A 152 -7.09 -4.56 3.10
CA VAL A 152 -6.67 -3.68 2.01
C VAL A 152 -7.07 -2.25 2.34
N THR A 153 -6.12 -1.31 2.26
CA THR A 153 -6.40 0.13 2.23
C THR A 153 -5.97 0.69 0.90
N LEU A 154 -6.58 1.77 0.46
CA LEU A 154 -6.26 2.36 -0.83
C LEU A 154 -6.41 3.87 -0.80
N ASN A 155 -5.74 4.54 -1.74
CA ASN A 155 -5.91 5.96 -1.99
C ASN A 155 -6.85 6.19 -3.17
N TYR A 156 -7.53 7.32 -3.16
CA TYR A 156 -8.32 7.83 -4.28
C TYR A 156 -8.17 9.35 -4.34
N ARG A 157 -8.34 9.94 -5.52
CA ARG A 157 -8.22 11.40 -5.71
C ARG A 157 -9.25 12.15 -4.88
N LEU A 158 -8.82 13.24 -4.28
CA LEU A 158 -9.60 14.07 -3.36
C LEU A 158 -9.83 15.48 -3.92
N GLY A 159 -10.79 16.19 -3.36
CA GLY A 159 -11.08 17.58 -3.64
C GLY A 159 -11.20 17.87 -5.13
N ILE A 160 -10.58 18.93 -5.59
CA ILE A 160 -10.63 19.34 -7.01
C ILE A 160 -10.03 18.27 -7.95
N PHE A 161 -9.06 17.48 -7.51
CA PHE A 161 -8.45 16.45 -8.35
C PHE A 161 -9.37 15.24 -8.58
N GLY A 162 -10.21 14.91 -7.59
CA GLY A 162 -11.14 13.79 -7.65
C GLY A 162 -12.56 14.16 -8.08
N PHE A 163 -12.97 15.44 -7.91
CA PHE A 163 -14.39 15.79 -7.99
C PHE A 163 -14.69 17.06 -8.78
N PHE A 164 -13.74 17.58 -9.57
CA PHE A 164 -13.95 18.71 -10.44
C PHE A 164 -14.83 18.38 -11.64
N ALA A 165 -15.99 19.04 -11.75
CA ALA A 165 -16.90 18.93 -12.88
C ALA A 165 -16.80 20.16 -13.77
N HIS A 166 -16.66 19.97 -15.09
CA HIS A 166 -16.61 21.06 -16.06
C HIS A 166 -17.23 20.59 -17.40
N PRO A 167 -17.97 21.45 -18.13
CA PRO A 167 -18.59 21.09 -19.41
C PRO A 167 -17.60 20.56 -20.45
N GLU A 168 -16.38 21.09 -20.51
CA GLU A 168 -15.35 20.62 -21.45
C GLU A 168 -14.85 19.22 -21.08
N LEU A 169 -14.59 18.95 -19.80
CA LEU A 169 -14.24 17.61 -19.34
C LEU A 169 -15.37 16.59 -19.64
N THR A 170 -16.62 17.05 -19.54
CA THR A 170 -17.78 16.22 -19.91
C THR A 170 -17.78 15.91 -21.42
N LYS A 171 -17.42 16.87 -22.27
CA LYS A 171 -17.32 16.66 -23.74
C LYS A 171 -16.19 15.70 -24.11
N GLU A 172 -15.03 15.83 -23.44
CA GLU A 172 -13.85 14.98 -23.65
C GLU A 172 -14.08 13.54 -23.18
N SER A 173 -14.87 13.38 -22.11
CA SER A 173 -15.14 12.06 -21.53
C SER A 173 -15.93 11.16 -22.47
N PRO A 174 -15.51 9.91 -22.71
CA PRO A 174 -16.26 8.94 -23.50
C PRO A 174 -17.65 8.66 -22.91
N ASN A 175 -17.80 8.79 -21.59
CA ASN A 175 -19.06 8.56 -20.87
C ASN A 175 -19.92 9.83 -20.75
N LYS A 176 -19.53 10.95 -21.37
CA LYS A 176 -20.22 12.25 -21.31
C LYS A 176 -20.51 12.69 -19.87
N SER A 177 -19.55 12.45 -18.98
CA SER A 177 -19.64 12.81 -17.56
C SER A 177 -18.30 13.29 -17.01
N SER A 178 -18.34 14.12 -15.96
CA SER A 178 -17.16 14.58 -15.21
C SER A 178 -17.52 14.72 -13.72
N GLY A 179 -16.51 14.86 -12.85
CA GLY A 179 -16.70 15.17 -11.43
C GLY A 179 -16.66 13.98 -10.47
N ASN A 180 -16.54 12.74 -10.92
CA ASN A 180 -16.58 11.53 -10.08
C ASN A 180 -15.29 10.69 -10.16
N TYR A 181 -14.15 11.31 -10.47
CA TYR A 181 -12.89 10.58 -10.66
C TYR A 181 -12.43 9.83 -9.41
N GLY A 182 -12.62 10.40 -8.21
CA GLY A 182 -12.30 9.72 -6.95
C GLY A 182 -13.14 8.45 -6.72
N LEU A 183 -14.42 8.44 -7.14
CA LEU A 183 -15.25 7.23 -7.08
C LEU A 183 -14.84 6.20 -8.15
N LEU A 184 -14.43 6.66 -9.33
CA LEU A 184 -13.86 5.78 -10.36
C LEU A 184 -12.54 5.15 -9.90
N ASP A 185 -11.72 5.88 -9.13
CA ASP A 185 -10.49 5.35 -8.53
C ASP A 185 -10.80 4.23 -7.53
N GLN A 186 -11.83 4.41 -6.67
CA GLN A 186 -12.29 3.37 -5.75
C GLN A 186 -12.76 2.12 -6.50
N ASN A 187 -13.54 2.31 -7.57
CA ASN A 187 -13.98 1.21 -8.42
C ASN A 187 -12.80 0.49 -9.11
N ALA A 188 -11.81 1.23 -9.61
CA ALA A 188 -10.62 0.65 -10.23
C ALA A 188 -9.81 -0.19 -9.23
N ALA A 189 -9.71 0.26 -7.98
CA ALA A 189 -9.04 -0.50 -6.92
C ALA A 189 -9.79 -1.78 -6.54
N LEU A 190 -11.13 -1.81 -6.62
CA LEU A 190 -11.93 -3.02 -6.40
C LEU A 190 -11.81 -4.02 -7.55
N LEU A 191 -11.58 -3.54 -8.77
CA LEU A 191 -11.40 -4.38 -9.95
C LEU A 191 -9.98 -4.93 -10.07
N TRP A 192 -9.00 -4.30 -9.39
CA TRP A 192 -7.61 -4.75 -9.35
C TRP A 192 -7.47 -6.01 -8.52
#